data_f86f8f89d2b9e17ea5bbc0ba2a9f986d
#
_entry.id   f86f8f89d2b9e17ea5bbc0ba2a9f986d
#
_cell.length_a   1.000
_cell.length_b   1.000
_cell.length_c   1.000
_cell.angle_alpha   90.00
_cell.angle_beta   90.00
_cell.angle_gamma   90.00
#
_symmetry.space_group_name_H-M   'P 1'
#
loop_
_entity.id
_entity.type
_entity.pdbx_description
1 polymer ?
#
loop_
_entity_poly.entity_id
_entity_poly.type
_entity_poly.pdbx_seq_one_letter_code
_entity_poly.pdbx_strand_id
1 'polypeptide(L)'
;EETIKDVKDVRASVNKEKDELEKQRKQVKQKILEPYDEFEKIYDKYLKDKFDSANKELTKKINDVESGLKDDKKKKIVKYFDEYRLSLNIDFVKFEDANISVDLSTTEKKLKERSKEYLDKLASDLATIKTLSNSDEILIEYKKSKDLNSAITLVNNRHKELEELQKKKEEQTRAQEVNQAQKTKVNFNGGGLY
;
A
#
# COMPACT_ATOMS: atom_id res chain seq x y z
N GLU A 1 27.98 -71.24 30.43
CA GLU A 1 26.63 -70.60 30.59
C GLU A 1 26.56 -69.89 31.95
N GLU A 2 27.14 -70.44 33.02
CA GLU A 2 27.12 -69.86 34.36
C GLU A 2 27.87 -68.48 34.37
N THR A 3 29.02 -68.38 33.76
CA THR A 3 29.83 -67.11 33.66
C THR A 3 29.11 -65.96 32.93
N ILE A 4 28.26 -66.25 31.95
CA ILE A 4 27.48 -65.21 31.23
C ILE A 4 26.36 -64.67 32.13
N LYS A 5 25.77 -65.52 32.93
CA LYS A 5 24.72 -65.15 33.89
C LYS A 5 25.30 -64.21 34.95
N ASP A 6 26.45 -64.59 35.51
CA ASP A 6 27.13 -63.79 36.54
C ASP A 6 27.49 -62.39 36.03
N VAL A 7 27.98 -62.27 34.80
CA VAL A 7 28.28 -60.94 34.16
C VAL A 7 27.01 -60.13 33.97
N LYS A 8 25.87 -60.76 33.61
CA LYS A 8 24.57 -60.06 33.48
C LYS A 8 24.10 -59.56 34.86
N ASP A 9 24.23 -60.34 35.90
CA ASP A 9 23.82 -59.97 37.25
C ASP A 9 24.68 -58.84 37.80
N VAL A 10 25.99 -58.84 37.59
CA VAL A 10 26.88 -57.73 37.93
C VAL A 10 26.51 -56.48 37.15
N ARG A 11 26.22 -56.58 35.84
CA ARG A 11 25.79 -55.45 35.02
C ARG A 11 24.46 -54.86 35.54
N ALA A 12 23.51 -55.69 35.91
CA ALA A 12 22.24 -55.24 36.50
C ALA A 12 22.46 -54.51 37.83
N SER A 13 23.32 -55.00 38.69
CA SER A 13 23.70 -54.36 39.96
C SER A 13 24.36 -52.96 39.73
N VAL A 14 25.33 -52.87 38.80
CA VAL A 14 26.01 -51.63 38.44
C VAL A 14 25.01 -50.63 37.88
N ASN A 15 24.08 -51.04 37.02
CA ASN A 15 23.06 -50.13 36.47
C ASN A 15 22.13 -49.63 37.61
N LYS A 16 21.70 -50.48 38.48
CA LYS A 16 20.87 -50.10 39.65
C LYS A 16 21.58 -49.06 40.54
N GLU A 17 22.82 -49.29 40.85
CA GLU A 17 23.64 -48.39 41.66
C GLU A 17 23.84 -47.03 40.96
N LYS A 18 24.09 -47.04 39.64
CA LYS A 18 24.16 -45.83 38.82
C LYS A 18 22.85 -45.05 38.91
N ASP A 19 21.71 -45.73 38.76
CA ASP A 19 20.38 -45.08 38.77
C ASP A 19 20.06 -44.46 40.14
N GLU A 20 20.48 -45.13 41.22
CA GLU A 20 20.36 -44.60 42.59
C GLU A 20 21.25 -43.35 42.81
N LEU A 21 22.50 -43.37 42.34
CA LEU A 21 23.39 -42.22 42.38
C LEU A 21 22.87 -41.04 41.56
N GLU A 22 22.33 -41.29 40.36
CA GLU A 22 21.68 -40.28 39.55
C GLU A 22 20.44 -39.68 40.22
N LYS A 23 19.65 -40.47 40.89
CA LYS A 23 18.51 -40.02 41.68
C LYS A 23 18.96 -39.12 42.84
N GLN A 24 20.00 -39.51 43.55
CA GLN A 24 20.57 -38.69 44.61
C GLN A 24 21.13 -37.36 44.10
N ARG A 25 21.85 -37.40 42.98
CA ARG A 25 22.36 -36.20 42.32
C ARG A 25 21.25 -35.22 42.00
N LYS A 26 20.14 -35.71 41.42
CA LYS A 26 18.95 -34.87 41.08
C LYS A 26 18.31 -34.29 42.35
N GLN A 27 18.19 -35.07 43.39
CA GLN A 27 17.63 -34.60 44.67
C GLN A 27 18.49 -33.49 45.30
N VAL A 28 19.82 -33.67 45.32
CA VAL A 28 20.75 -32.64 45.82
C VAL A 28 20.63 -31.36 44.99
N LYS A 29 20.61 -31.50 43.63
CA LYS A 29 20.40 -30.34 42.75
C LYS A 29 19.12 -29.60 43.09
N GLN A 30 18.02 -30.32 43.26
CA GLN A 30 16.71 -29.70 43.54
C GLN A 30 16.75 -28.95 44.90
N LYS A 31 17.32 -29.56 45.96
CA LYS A 31 17.46 -28.91 47.27
C LYS A 31 18.35 -27.65 47.23
N ILE A 32 19.35 -27.63 46.37
CA ILE A 32 20.19 -26.44 46.20
C ILE A 32 19.42 -25.32 45.47
N LEU A 33 18.61 -25.66 44.51
CA LEU A 33 17.84 -24.69 43.72
C LEU A 33 16.56 -24.20 44.42
N GLU A 34 15.96 -24.99 45.30
CA GLU A 34 14.70 -24.66 45.96
C GLU A 34 14.67 -23.26 46.62
N PRO A 35 15.69 -22.81 47.37
CA PRO A 35 15.69 -21.45 47.90
C PRO A 35 15.76 -20.37 46.84
N TYR A 36 16.39 -20.64 45.68
CA TYR A 36 16.45 -19.72 44.57
C TYR A 36 15.09 -19.64 43.86
N ASP A 37 14.43 -20.76 43.61
CA ASP A 37 13.12 -20.85 43.02
C ASP A 37 12.06 -20.09 43.86
N GLU A 38 12.18 -20.16 45.20
CA GLU A 38 11.34 -19.40 46.13
C GLU A 38 11.61 -17.89 46.02
N PHE A 39 12.88 -17.50 46.02
CA PHE A 39 13.28 -16.10 45.82
C PHE A 39 12.78 -15.57 44.48
N GLU A 40 12.93 -16.33 43.38
CA GLU A 40 12.48 -15.94 42.04
C GLU A 40 10.97 -15.69 42.01
N LYS A 41 10.16 -16.53 42.65
CA LYS A 41 8.70 -16.31 42.77
C LYS A 41 8.37 -15.01 43.51
N ILE A 42 9.10 -14.69 44.57
CA ILE A 42 8.92 -13.45 45.32
C ILE A 42 9.36 -12.26 44.49
N TYR A 43 10.47 -12.33 43.80
CA TYR A 43 11.00 -11.31 42.91
C TYR A 43 10.06 -11.02 41.77
N ASP A 44 9.58 -12.05 41.07
CA ASP A 44 8.63 -11.88 39.96
C ASP A 44 7.34 -11.21 40.44
N LYS A 45 6.74 -11.69 41.54
CA LYS A 45 5.48 -11.16 42.06
C LYS A 45 5.57 -9.73 42.58
N TYR A 46 6.62 -9.38 43.29
CA TYR A 46 6.70 -8.08 44.00
C TYR A 46 7.52 -7.02 43.26
N LEU A 47 8.38 -7.41 42.37
CA LEU A 47 9.23 -6.48 41.63
C LEU A 47 8.91 -6.52 40.11
N LYS A 48 9.22 -7.62 39.44
CA LYS A 48 9.15 -7.72 37.98
C LYS A 48 7.78 -7.39 37.45
N ASP A 49 6.71 -8.02 37.96
CA ASP A 49 5.34 -7.80 37.50
C ASP A 49 4.89 -6.34 37.70
N LYS A 50 5.34 -5.70 38.79
CA LYS A 50 5.00 -4.29 39.04
C LYS A 50 5.74 -3.34 38.13
N PHE A 51 7.04 -3.58 37.88
CA PHE A 51 7.80 -2.79 36.92
C PHE A 51 7.28 -2.96 35.50
N ASP A 52 6.95 -4.18 35.09
CA ASP A 52 6.38 -4.47 33.78
C ASP A 52 5.03 -3.80 33.59
N SER A 53 4.17 -3.83 34.61
CA SER A 53 2.88 -3.14 34.60
C SER A 53 3.05 -1.62 34.50
N ALA A 54 3.93 -1.03 35.30
CA ALA A 54 4.22 0.39 35.24
C ALA A 54 4.78 0.82 33.88
N ASN A 55 5.71 0.05 33.30
CA ASN A 55 6.24 0.30 31.97
C ASN A 55 5.17 0.22 30.88
N LYS A 56 4.24 -0.74 30.95
CA LYS A 56 3.11 -0.84 30.02
C LYS A 56 2.19 0.37 30.12
N GLU A 57 1.87 0.81 31.33
CA GLU A 57 1.05 2.02 31.53
C GLU A 57 1.74 3.29 31.00
N LEU A 58 3.03 3.47 31.26
CA LEU A 58 3.80 4.60 30.77
C LEU A 58 3.87 4.59 29.24
N THR A 59 4.15 3.43 28.65
CA THR A 59 4.18 3.27 27.17
C THR A 59 2.82 3.63 26.57
N LYS A 60 1.73 3.15 27.19
CA LYS A 60 0.37 3.51 26.73
C LYS A 60 0.14 5.02 26.78
N LYS A 61 0.45 5.66 27.90
CA LYS A 61 0.30 7.12 28.05
C LYS A 61 1.12 7.90 27.04
N ILE A 62 2.36 7.49 26.78
CA ILE A 62 3.21 8.11 25.76
C ILE A 62 2.55 8.00 24.38
N ASN A 63 2.14 6.78 23.99
CA ASN A 63 1.51 6.55 22.69
C ASN A 63 0.20 7.35 22.52
N ASP A 64 -0.62 7.43 23.57
CA ASP A 64 -1.88 8.21 23.55
C ASP A 64 -1.60 9.70 23.33
N VAL A 65 -0.60 10.26 24.01
CA VAL A 65 -0.19 11.67 23.84
C VAL A 65 0.40 11.92 22.45
N GLU A 66 1.30 11.05 22.00
CA GLU A 66 1.91 11.17 20.66
C GLU A 66 0.87 11.07 19.54
N SER A 67 -0.10 10.16 19.68
CA SER A 67 -1.21 10.04 18.74
C SER A 67 -2.06 11.30 18.71
N GLY A 68 -2.43 11.85 19.88
CA GLY A 68 -3.17 13.10 19.96
C GLY A 68 -2.45 14.28 19.30
N LEU A 69 -1.15 14.43 19.58
CA LEU A 69 -0.32 15.48 18.97
C LEU A 69 -0.21 15.33 17.45
N LYS A 70 -0.10 14.07 16.97
CA LYS A 70 -0.06 13.76 15.53
C LYS A 70 -1.38 14.10 14.85
N ASP A 71 -2.50 13.76 15.47
CA ASP A 71 -3.85 14.05 14.95
C ASP A 71 -4.12 15.55 14.89
N ASP A 72 -3.75 16.30 15.92
CA ASP A 72 -3.91 17.76 15.93
C ASP A 72 -3.03 18.44 14.86
N LYS A 73 -1.80 17.97 14.70
CA LYS A 73 -0.92 18.41 13.62
C LYS A 73 -1.52 18.11 12.25
N LYS A 74 -2.05 16.88 12.06
CA LYS A 74 -2.72 16.48 10.82
C LYS A 74 -3.91 17.39 10.51
N LYS A 75 -4.78 17.66 11.48
CA LYS A 75 -5.92 18.58 11.31
C LYS A 75 -5.50 19.95 10.81
N LYS A 76 -4.43 20.52 11.38
CA LYS A 76 -3.91 21.83 10.94
C LYS A 76 -3.40 21.81 9.49
N ILE A 77 -2.71 20.73 9.10
CA ILE A 77 -2.17 20.62 7.73
C ILE A 77 -3.29 20.37 6.74
N VAL A 78 -4.28 19.50 7.05
CA VAL A 78 -5.48 19.29 6.22
C VAL A 78 -6.23 20.60 6.01
N LYS A 79 -6.44 21.38 7.09
CA LYS A 79 -7.09 22.70 6.99
C LYS A 79 -6.33 23.61 6.02
N TYR A 80 -5.00 23.72 6.16
CA TYR A 80 -4.17 24.50 5.26
C TYR A 80 -4.26 24.01 3.81
N PHE A 81 -4.21 22.71 3.60
CA PHE A 81 -4.35 22.11 2.28
C PHE A 81 -5.68 22.46 1.62
N ASP A 82 -6.79 22.37 2.37
CA ASP A 82 -8.13 22.69 1.87
C ASP A 82 -8.28 24.18 1.55
N GLU A 83 -7.78 25.07 2.41
CA GLU A 83 -7.78 26.50 2.16
C GLU A 83 -6.98 26.86 0.90
N TYR A 84 -5.79 26.29 0.75
CA TYR A 84 -4.93 26.54 -0.40
C TYR A 84 -5.50 25.94 -1.70
N ARG A 85 -6.02 24.73 -1.64
CA ARG A 85 -6.71 24.06 -2.74
C ARG A 85 -7.88 24.89 -3.28
N LEU A 86 -8.71 25.43 -2.38
CA LEU A 86 -9.84 26.28 -2.75
C LEU A 86 -9.38 27.59 -3.39
N SER A 87 -8.28 28.19 -2.91
CA SER A 87 -7.73 29.42 -3.51
C SER A 87 -7.23 29.21 -4.95
N LEU A 88 -6.86 27.99 -5.30
CA LEU A 88 -6.47 27.59 -6.67
C LEU A 88 -7.65 27.08 -7.53
N ASN A 89 -8.87 27.08 -6.98
CA ASN A 89 -10.09 26.51 -7.63
C ASN A 89 -9.92 25.02 -8.01
N ILE A 90 -9.21 24.25 -7.18
CA ILE A 90 -9.02 22.80 -7.36
C ILE A 90 -10.01 22.07 -6.47
N ASP A 91 -11.00 21.37 -7.02
CA ASP A 91 -12.11 20.74 -6.29
C ASP A 91 -12.06 19.21 -6.26
N PHE A 92 -11.19 18.59 -7.06
CA PHE A 92 -11.19 17.15 -7.34
C PHE A 92 -10.12 16.34 -6.58
N VAL A 93 -9.40 16.97 -5.65
CA VAL A 93 -8.37 16.30 -4.83
C VAL A 93 -8.62 16.52 -3.34
N LYS A 94 -8.19 15.55 -2.54
CA LYS A 94 -8.20 15.58 -1.08
C LYS A 94 -6.76 15.48 -0.55
N PHE A 95 -6.57 15.75 0.73
CA PHE A 95 -5.25 15.67 1.37
C PHE A 95 -4.62 14.27 1.23
N GLU A 96 -5.43 13.22 1.28
CA GLU A 96 -4.99 11.85 1.14
C GLU A 96 -4.35 11.55 -0.24
N ASP A 97 -4.79 12.25 -1.28
CA ASP A 97 -4.25 12.12 -2.64
C ASP A 97 -2.81 12.62 -2.76
N ALA A 98 -2.40 13.53 -1.90
CA ALA A 98 -1.04 14.07 -1.87
C ALA A 98 -0.02 13.10 -1.25
N ASN A 99 -0.45 12.01 -0.60
CA ASN A 99 0.40 11.02 0.07
C ASN A 99 1.40 11.64 1.05
N ILE A 100 1.02 12.72 1.75
CA ILE A 100 1.86 13.42 2.71
C ILE A 100 1.75 12.73 4.06
N SER A 101 2.82 12.04 4.48
CA SER A 101 2.89 11.44 5.82
C SER A 101 3.10 12.54 6.86
N VAL A 102 2.21 12.58 7.86
CA VAL A 102 2.31 13.49 9.01
C VAL A 102 2.89 12.72 10.18
N ASP A 103 4.10 13.10 10.61
CA ASP A 103 4.79 12.59 11.79
C ASP A 103 5.12 13.73 12.76
N LEU A 104 5.54 13.39 13.97
CA LEU A 104 5.89 14.38 14.99
C LEU A 104 7.22 15.09 14.70
N SER A 105 8.15 14.41 14.01
CA SER A 105 9.49 14.92 13.72
C SER A 105 9.51 15.97 12.61
N THR A 106 8.64 15.84 11.62
CA THR A 106 8.55 16.80 10.51
C THR A 106 7.85 18.09 10.96
N THR A 107 8.44 19.25 10.69
CA THR A 107 7.85 20.54 11.07
C THR A 107 6.57 20.84 10.29
N GLU A 108 5.64 21.60 10.90
CA GLU A 108 4.41 22.06 10.22
C GLU A 108 4.74 22.87 8.96
N LYS A 109 5.79 23.68 8.99
CA LYS A 109 6.26 24.45 7.83
C LYS A 109 6.58 23.55 6.65
N LYS A 110 7.38 22.49 6.87
CA LYS A 110 7.76 21.54 5.81
C LYS A 110 6.56 20.76 5.26
N LEU A 111 5.59 20.41 6.10
CA LEU A 111 4.36 19.76 5.67
C LEU A 111 3.49 20.68 4.81
N LYS A 112 3.40 21.97 5.18
CA LYS A 112 2.71 22.99 4.37
C LYS A 112 3.42 23.22 3.03
N GLU A 113 4.75 23.26 3.01
CA GLU A 113 5.53 23.36 1.77
C GLU A 113 5.25 22.19 0.82
N ARG A 114 5.28 20.96 1.32
CA ARG A 114 4.92 19.78 0.51
C ARG A 114 3.48 19.82 -0.01
N SER A 115 2.54 20.28 0.81
CA SER A 115 1.15 20.48 0.42
C SER A 115 1.03 21.52 -0.71
N LYS A 116 1.78 22.60 -0.59
CA LYS A 116 1.83 23.67 -1.58
C LYS A 116 2.44 23.18 -2.90
N GLU A 117 3.58 22.52 -2.85
CA GLU A 117 4.26 21.96 -4.04
C GLU A 117 3.34 21.02 -4.82
N TYR A 118 2.61 20.15 -4.11
CA TYR A 118 1.65 19.24 -4.73
C TYR A 118 0.53 20.00 -5.46
N LEU A 119 -0.07 20.98 -4.78
CA LEU A 119 -1.19 21.77 -5.33
C LEU A 119 -0.74 22.73 -6.46
N ASP A 120 0.44 23.33 -6.33
CA ASP A 120 1.04 24.17 -7.38
C ASP A 120 1.31 23.36 -8.66
N LYS A 121 1.77 22.12 -8.51
CA LYS A 121 1.92 21.20 -9.65
C LYS A 121 0.58 20.96 -10.35
N LEU A 122 -0.47 20.64 -9.60
CA LEU A 122 -1.80 20.46 -10.18
C LEU A 122 -2.31 21.72 -10.87
N ALA A 123 -2.10 22.89 -10.29
CA ALA A 123 -2.48 24.17 -10.89
C ALA A 123 -1.73 24.42 -12.22
N SER A 124 -0.45 24.11 -12.28
CA SER A 124 0.37 24.19 -13.49
C SER A 124 -0.12 23.22 -14.58
N ASP A 125 -0.43 21.98 -14.19
CA ASP A 125 -0.98 20.98 -15.10
C ASP A 125 -2.33 21.44 -15.69
N LEU A 126 -3.21 21.97 -14.84
CA LEU A 126 -4.50 22.53 -15.27
C LEU A 126 -4.34 23.74 -16.22
N ALA A 127 -3.36 24.60 -15.95
CA ALA A 127 -3.04 25.70 -16.85
C ALA A 127 -2.55 25.20 -18.23
N THR A 128 -1.71 24.16 -18.22
CA THR A 128 -1.23 23.50 -19.45
C THR A 128 -2.39 22.87 -20.21
N ILE A 129 -3.28 22.14 -19.56
CA ILE A 129 -4.45 21.49 -20.21
C ILE A 129 -5.30 22.53 -20.95
N LYS A 130 -5.53 23.69 -20.37
CA LYS A 130 -6.33 24.77 -20.99
C LYS A 130 -5.76 25.26 -22.34
N THR A 131 -4.47 25.05 -22.60
CA THR A 131 -3.81 25.47 -23.86
C THR A 131 -3.83 24.37 -24.94
N LEU A 132 -4.25 23.15 -24.59
CA LEU A 132 -4.22 22.01 -25.49
C LEU A 132 -5.52 21.87 -26.29
N SER A 133 -5.41 21.27 -27.48
CA SER A 133 -6.58 20.77 -28.21
C SER A 133 -7.26 19.67 -27.40
N ASN A 134 -8.58 19.55 -27.47
CA ASN A 134 -9.37 18.58 -26.69
C ASN A 134 -9.22 18.73 -25.15
N SER A 135 -9.02 19.99 -24.70
CA SER A 135 -8.77 20.32 -23.28
C SER A 135 -9.82 19.72 -22.34
N ASP A 136 -11.09 19.72 -22.73
CA ASP A 136 -12.18 19.22 -21.88
C ASP A 136 -12.07 17.69 -21.65
N GLU A 137 -11.76 16.93 -22.70
CA GLU A 137 -11.56 15.48 -22.58
C GLU A 137 -10.30 15.15 -21.78
N ILE A 138 -9.21 15.87 -22.05
CA ILE A 138 -7.96 15.73 -21.29
C ILE A 138 -8.18 16.06 -19.82
N LEU A 139 -8.96 17.09 -19.50
CA LEU A 139 -9.29 17.47 -18.11
C LEU A 139 -10.06 16.34 -17.39
N ILE A 140 -11.01 15.70 -18.07
CA ILE A 140 -11.77 14.60 -17.49
C ILE A 140 -10.84 13.42 -17.11
N GLU A 141 -9.94 13.04 -18.01
CA GLU A 141 -9.00 11.95 -17.75
C GLU A 141 -7.92 12.34 -16.73
N TYR A 142 -7.47 13.60 -16.75
CA TYR A 142 -6.53 14.12 -15.75
C TYR A 142 -7.12 14.12 -14.34
N LYS A 143 -8.37 14.51 -14.15
CA LYS A 143 -9.05 14.45 -12.84
C LYS A 143 -9.07 13.05 -12.25
N LYS A 144 -9.08 12.00 -13.09
CA LYS A 144 -9.04 10.59 -12.65
C LYS A 144 -7.62 10.13 -12.33
N SER A 145 -6.67 10.36 -13.23
CA SER A 145 -5.31 9.84 -13.18
C SER A 145 -4.35 10.71 -12.36
N LYS A 146 -4.59 12.03 -12.33
CA LYS A 146 -3.68 13.07 -11.81
C LYS A 146 -2.29 13.04 -12.48
N ASP A 147 -2.23 12.48 -13.69
CA ASP A 147 -1.05 12.41 -14.56
C ASP A 147 -1.36 13.04 -15.90
N LEU A 148 -0.70 14.17 -16.18
CA LEU A 148 -0.90 14.96 -17.38
C LEU A 148 -0.52 14.20 -18.65
N ASN A 149 0.62 13.52 -18.64
CA ASN A 149 1.11 12.81 -19.81
C ASN A 149 0.21 11.63 -20.18
N SER A 150 -0.23 10.88 -19.18
CA SER A 150 -1.17 9.76 -19.36
C SER A 150 -2.51 10.24 -19.92
N ALA A 151 -3.05 11.33 -19.39
CA ALA A 151 -4.32 11.91 -19.86
C ALA A 151 -4.23 12.38 -21.32
N ILE A 152 -3.18 13.11 -21.68
CA ILE A 152 -2.95 13.58 -23.06
C ILE A 152 -2.79 12.37 -24.02
N THR A 153 -1.99 11.40 -23.65
CA THR A 153 -1.72 10.21 -24.49
C THR A 153 -3.02 9.43 -24.74
N LEU A 154 -3.82 9.22 -23.72
CA LEU A 154 -5.07 8.48 -23.81
C LEU A 154 -6.07 9.16 -24.73
N VAL A 155 -6.25 10.47 -24.60
CA VAL A 155 -7.17 11.24 -25.45
C VAL A 155 -6.68 11.28 -26.90
N ASN A 156 -5.38 11.54 -27.12
CA ASN A 156 -4.82 11.57 -28.47
C ASN A 156 -4.93 10.22 -29.19
N ASN A 157 -4.71 9.11 -28.48
CA ASN A 157 -4.88 7.77 -29.06
C ASN A 157 -6.35 7.53 -29.44
N ARG A 158 -7.29 7.90 -28.58
CA ARG A 158 -8.73 7.80 -28.86
C ARG A 158 -9.12 8.58 -30.13
N HIS A 159 -8.64 9.80 -30.27
CA HIS A 159 -8.91 10.62 -31.46
C HIS A 159 -8.29 10.02 -32.72
N LYS A 160 -7.06 9.51 -32.67
CA LYS A 160 -6.42 8.82 -33.81
C LYS A 160 -7.24 7.60 -34.25
N GLU A 161 -7.68 6.77 -33.31
CA GLU A 161 -8.52 5.61 -33.63
C GLU A 161 -9.85 6.02 -34.28
N LEU A 162 -10.47 7.09 -33.79
CA LEU A 162 -11.70 7.60 -34.38
C LEU A 162 -11.50 8.13 -35.79
N GLU A 163 -10.42 8.87 -36.06
CA GLU A 163 -10.07 9.36 -37.40
C GLU A 163 -9.81 8.20 -38.37
N GLU A 164 -9.07 7.17 -37.91
CA GLU A 164 -8.85 5.98 -38.77
C GLU A 164 -10.13 5.22 -39.09
N LEU A 165 -11.05 5.12 -38.12
CA LEU A 165 -12.36 4.51 -38.35
C LEU A 165 -13.22 5.32 -39.31
N GLN A 166 -13.16 6.65 -39.20
CA GLN A 166 -13.89 7.53 -40.13
C GLN A 166 -13.35 7.39 -41.56
N LYS A 167 -12.03 7.44 -41.76
CA LYS A 167 -11.38 7.24 -43.05
C LYS A 167 -11.76 5.91 -43.70
N LYS A 168 -11.72 4.82 -42.93
CA LYS A 168 -12.14 3.49 -43.40
C LYS A 168 -13.60 3.45 -43.83
N LYS A 169 -14.49 4.10 -43.07
CA LYS A 169 -15.91 4.19 -43.44
C LYS A 169 -16.12 5.02 -44.74
N GLU A 170 -15.43 6.15 -44.88
CA GLU A 170 -15.51 6.97 -46.09
C GLU A 170 -14.98 6.23 -47.31
N GLU A 171 -13.84 5.49 -47.18
CA GLU A 171 -13.31 4.65 -48.25
C GLU A 171 -14.32 3.54 -48.67
N GLN A 172 -14.93 2.87 -47.69
CA GLN A 172 -15.94 1.84 -47.97
C GLN A 172 -17.17 2.43 -48.67
N THR A 173 -17.63 3.60 -48.23
CA THR A 173 -18.79 4.29 -48.87
C THR A 173 -18.48 4.67 -50.31
N ARG A 174 -17.29 5.28 -50.56
CA ARG A 174 -16.85 5.61 -51.93
C ARG A 174 -16.70 4.37 -52.82
N ALA A 175 -16.14 3.27 -52.27
CA ALA A 175 -16.04 2.02 -53.04
C ALA A 175 -17.43 1.45 -53.40
N GLN A 176 -18.41 1.57 -52.50
CA GLN A 176 -19.78 1.14 -52.78
C GLN A 176 -20.48 2.02 -53.82
N GLU A 177 -20.28 3.34 -53.76
CA GLU A 177 -20.82 4.28 -54.75
C GLU A 177 -20.25 4.05 -56.15
N VAL A 178 -18.92 3.81 -56.25
CA VAL A 178 -18.27 3.47 -57.52
C VAL A 178 -18.80 2.17 -58.10
N ASN A 179 -18.97 1.15 -57.28
CA ASN A 179 -19.53 -0.15 -57.70
C ASN A 179 -21.00 -0.04 -58.14
N GLN A 180 -21.81 0.80 -57.48
CA GLN A 180 -23.19 1.06 -57.91
C GLN A 180 -23.23 1.85 -59.21
N ALA A 181 -22.41 2.88 -59.38
CA ALA A 181 -22.32 3.65 -60.62
C ALA A 181 -21.86 2.81 -61.81
N GLN A 182 -20.96 1.84 -61.60
CA GLN A 182 -20.55 0.91 -62.65
C GLN A 182 -21.66 -0.10 -63.02
N LYS A 183 -22.41 -0.60 -62.05
CA LYS A 183 -23.57 -1.48 -62.32
C LYS A 183 -24.68 -0.77 -63.08
N THR A 184 -24.93 0.50 -62.80
CA THR A 184 -25.95 1.33 -63.51
C THR A 184 -25.52 1.61 -64.93
N LYS A 185 -24.24 1.86 -65.23
CA LYS A 185 -23.73 2.05 -66.60
C LYS A 185 -23.76 0.78 -67.44
N VAL A 186 -23.54 -0.40 -66.85
CA VAL A 186 -23.61 -1.69 -67.55
C VAL A 186 -25.05 -2.02 -67.95
N ASN A 187 -26.07 -1.70 -67.11
CA ASN A 187 -27.48 -1.94 -67.40
C ASN A 187 -28.01 -0.98 -68.47
N PHE A 188 -27.45 0.21 -68.68
CA PHE A 188 -27.90 1.14 -69.67
C PHE A 188 -27.35 0.82 -71.05
N ASN A 189 -26.25 0.14 -71.21
CA ASN A 189 -25.65 -0.26 -72.49
C ASN A 189 -26.20 -1.61 -73.08
N GLY A 190 -27.00 -2.34 -72.28
CA GLY A 190 -27.55 -3.66 -72.66
C GLY A 190 -28.99 -3.63 -73.25
N GLY A 191 -29.61 -2.47 -73.35
CA GLY A 191 -31.05 -2.31 -73.81
C GLY A 191 -31.25 -1.55 -75.11
N GLY A 192 -30.58 -1.94 -76.18
CA GLY A 192 -30.77 -1.29 -77.43
C GLY A 192 -30.37 -2.14 -78.63
N LEU A 193 -31.22 -3.09 -78.95
CA LEU A 193 -31.34 -3.63 -80.32
C LEU A 193 -32.51 -4.62 -80.33
N TYR A 194 -33.68 -4.08 -80.72
CA TYR A 194 -34.64 -4.73 -81.60
C TYR A 194 -35.52 -3.66 -82.21
#